data_48eb5178ae43e050a17359c054bd02aa
#
_entry.id   48eb5178ae43e050a17359c054bd02aa
#
_cell.length_a   1.000
_cell.length_b   1.000
_cell.length_c   1.000
_cell.angle_alpha   90.00
_cell.angle_beta   90.00
_cell.angle_gamma   90.00
#
_symmetry.space_group_name_H-M   'P 1'
#
loop_
_entity.id
_entity.type
_entity.pdbx_description
1 polymer ?
#
loop_
_entity_poly.entity_id
_entity_poly.type
_entity_poly.pdbx_seq_one_letter_code
_entity_poly.pdbx_strand_id
1 'polypeptide(L)'
;MKKILLIIWNFIFDTKTKIINSLFSLKDFFYRRLTTPPKIMTNAETIDYIIKNRCSVSRFGDGEIKLVAGKDISFQTAQPVLCQKLRAVLGSNDCRLLVCIPDAFDSVKHFTQDDGRYWKKHLSLYRKYWYRFTLKNRTYGNSFISRVYMCFNEKDKAQEYFDALKQIWNGADVVLVEGEKSRLGVGNDLFDNARSVWRILGPSAQAFSQYENLLNEVKKLEKSALIILAMGPVATVMPYDLLGDGYRAVDLGNIDTEYEWFLRGFTKKTPIENKMVYEAGAGEGVGELDDEVYQSQIIAKVTG
;
A
#
# COMPACT_ATOMS: atom_id res chain seq x y z
N MET A 1 4.17 -35.33 31.07
CA MET A 1 3.31 -35.64 29.91
C MET A 1 2.95 -34.42 29.04
N LYS A 2 2.32 -33.35 29.55
CA LYS A 2 1.90 -32.17 28.73
C LYS A 2 3.04 -31.50 27.98
N LYS A 3 4.22 -31.32 28.58
CA LYS A 3 5.40 -30.73 27.93
C LYS A 3 5.94 -31.57 26.75
N ILE A 4 5.94 -32.89 26.89
CA ILE A 4 6.42 -33.82 25.85
C ILE A 4 5.44 -33.82 24.68
N LEU A 5 4.13 -33.85 24.94
CA LEU A 5 3.10 -33.76 23.91
C LEU A 5 3.18 -32.44 23.13
N LEU A 6 3.47 -31.34 23.79
CA LEU A 6 3.64 -30.04 23.15
C LEU A 6 4.88 -30.01 22.24
N ILE A 7 6.00 -30.61 22.66
CA ILE A 7 7.22 -30.73 21.85
C ILE A 7 6.97 -31.59 20.61
N ILE A 8 6.29 -32.74 20.77
CA ILE A 8 5.94 -33.61 19.64
C ILE A 8 4.98 -32.91 18.69
N TRP A 9 3.97 -32.21 19.22
CA TRP A 9 3.03 -31.43 18.40
C TRP A 9 3.74 -30.35 17.60
N ASN A 10 4.61 -29.56 18.24
CA ASN A 10 5.38 -28.52 17.56
C ASN A 10 6.29 -29.11 16.48
N PHE A 11 6.97 -30.24 16.76
CA PHE A 11 7.81 -30.93 15.79
C PHE A 11 7.00 -31.42 14.55
N ILE A 12 5.84 -32.02 14.78
CA ILE A 12 4.94 -32.48 13.71
C ILE A 12 4.44 -31.28 12.90
N PHE A 13 4.02 -30.21 13.57
CA PHE A 13 3.55 -28.98 12.94
C PHE A 13 4.63 -28.31 12.10
N ASP A 14 5.85 -28.17 12.62
CA ASP A 14 7.00 -27.63 11.91
C ASP A 14 7.39 -28.47 10.70
N THR A 15 7.37 -29.79 10.83
CA THR A 15 7.67 -30.71 9.74
C THR A 15 6.63 -30.62 8.63
N LYS A 16 5.33 -30.60 8.98
CA LYS A 16 4.23 -30.40 8.04
C LYS A 16 4.34 -29.06 7.31
N THR A 17 4.65 -28.00 8.06
CA THR A 17 4.83 -26.65 7.50
C THR A 17 6.03 -26.59 6.53
N LYS A 18 7.13 -27.23 6.86
CA LYS A 18 8.32 -27.35 5.98
C LYS A 18 7.99 -28.09 4.68
N ILE A 19 7.29 -29.21 4.77
CA ILE A 19 6.86 -30.00 3.59
C ILE A 19 5.94 -29.16 2.70
N ILE A 20 4.93 -28.52 3.28
CA ILE A 20 3.99 -27.65 2.56
C ILE A 20 4.74 -26.51 1.86
N ASN A 21 5.63 -25.84 2.57
CA ASN A 21 6.44 -24.75 1.99
C ASN A 21 7.35 -25.24 0.86
N SER A 22 7.92 -26.43 0.96
CA SER A 22 8.72 -27.05 -0.10
C SER A 22 7.89 -27.35 -1.34
N LEU A 23 6.66 -27.87 -1.17
CA LEU A 23 5.75 -28.12 -2.29
C LEU A 23 5.33 -26.81 -2.98
N PHE A 24 5.05 -25.75 -2.22
CA PHE A 24 4.77 -24.43 -2.79
C PHE A 24 5.97 -23.86 -3.54
N SER A 25 7.17 -23.99 -2.99
CA SER A 25 8.40 -23.56 -3.66
C SER A 25 8.65 -24.30 -4.97
N LEU A 26 8.41 -25.59 -4.99
CA LEU A 26 8.54 -26.41 -6.22
C LEU A 26 7.50 -25.98 -7.26
N LYS A 27 6.25 -25.79 -6.86
CA LYS A 27 5.21 -25.28 -7.73
C LYS A 27 5.54 -23.89 -8.28
N ASP A 28 6.03 -22.98 -7.46
CA ASP A 28 6.46 -21.63 -7.86
C ASP A 28 7.60 -21.69 -8.87
N PHE A 29 8.56 -22.59 -8.66
CA PHE A 29 9.67 -22.82 -9.58
C PHE A 29 9.20 -23.18 -11.00
N PHE A 30 8.24 -24.09 -11.12
CA PHE A 30 7.66 -24.42 -12.43
C PHE A 30 6.85 -23.26 -13.00
N TYR A 31 6.07 -22.57 -12.17
CA TYR A 31 5.28 -21.41 -12.60
C TYR A 31 6.16 -20.32 -13.19
N ARG A 32 7.30 -19.99 -12.56
CA ARG A 32 8.27 -19.00 -13.05
C ARG A 32 8.88 -19.36 -14.40
N ARG A 33 9.04 -20.65 -14.69
CA ARG A 33 9.61 -21.12 -15.97
C ARG A 33 8.58 -21.17 -17.10
N LEU A 34 7.32 -21.35 -16.76
CA LEU A 34 6.24 -21.56 -17.73
C LEU A 34 5.46 -20.29 -18.04
N THR A 35 5.68 -19.21 -17.27
CA THR A 35 4.93 -17.97 -17.41
C THR A 35 5.86 -16.76 -17.44
N THR A 36 5.53 -15.78 -18.27
CA THR A 36 6.23 -14.49 -18.30
C THR A 36 5.72 -13.60 -17.17
N PRO A 37 6.61 -13.01 -16.35
CA PRO A 37 6.21 -12.07 -15.31
C PRO A 37 5.62 -10.78 -15.91
N PRO A 38 4.76 -10.06 -15.17
CA PRO A 38 4.31 -8.72 -15.55
C PRO A 38 5.51 -7.78 -15.72
N LYS A 39 5.43 -6.89 -16.71
CA LYS A 39 6.42 -5.81 -16.86
C LYS A 39 6.15 -4.72 -15.83
N ILE A 40 7.19 -4.33 -15.09
CA ILE A 40 7.10 -3.35 -14.00
C ILE A 40 8.17 -2.27 -14.21
N MET A 41 7.77 -1.03 -14.06
CA MET A 41 8.68 0.12 -14.02
C MET A 41 9.53 0.08 -12.75
N THR A 42 10.70 0.67 -12.77
CA THR A 42 11.46 1.00 -11.56
C THR A 42 10.72 2.05 -10.73
N ASN A 43 11.15 2.29 -9.47
CA ASN A 43 10.57 3.36 -8.65
C ASN A 43 10.73 4.73 -9.33
N ALA A 44 11.92 5.02 -9.87
CA ALA A 44 12.19 6.28 -10.56
C ALA A 44 11.30 6.47 -11.79
N GLU A 45 11.20 5.46 -12.67
CA GLU A 45 10.32 5.51 -13.85
C GLU A 45 8.85 5.66 -13.47
N THR A 46 8.42 5.02 -12.38
CA THR A 46 7.04 5.10 -11.89
C THR A 46 6.71 6.51 -11.42
N ILE A 47 7.58 7.12 -10.61
CA ILE A 47 7.39 8.48 -10.09
C ILE A 47 7.39 9.48 -11.25
N ASP A 48 8.35 9.37 -12.15
CA ASP A 48 8.44 10.21 -13.34
C ASP A 48 7.19 10.11 -14.23
N TYR A 49 6.68 8.88 -14.42
CA TYR A 49 5.43 8.65 -15.15
C TYR A 49 4.22 9.34 -14.50
N ILE A 50 4.09 9.25 -13.15
CA ILE A 50 3.00 9.89 -12.41
C ILE A 50 3.05 11.41 -12.55
N ILE A 51 4.24 12.00 -12.46
CA ILE A 51 4.44 13.45 -12.58
C ILE A 51 4.09 13.91 -14.00
N LYS A 52 4.67 13.27 -15.01
CA LYS A 52 4.50 13.67 -16.43
C LYS A 52 3.07 13.50 -16.92
N ASN A 53 2.42 12.39 -16.58
CA ASN A 53 1.09 12.07 -17.09
C ASN A 53 -0.04 12.57 -16.19
N ARG A 54 0.26 13.05 -14.97
CA ARG A 54 -0.73 13.49 -13.99
C ARG A 54 -1.87 12.47 -13.80
N CYS A 55 -1.53 11.17 -13.90
CA CYS A 55 -2.50 10.07 -13.79
C CYS A 55 -2.90 9.79 -12.33
N SER A 56 -4.05 9.13 -12.15
CA SER A 56 -4.40 8.48 -10.89
C SER A 56 -3.55 7.23 -10.65
N VAL A 57 -3.41 6.82 -9.39
CA VAL A 57 -2.56 5.70 -9.01
C VAL A 57 -3.29 4.78 -8.05
N SER A 58 -3.32 3.49 -8.37
CA SER A 58 -3.77 2.40 -7.49
C SER A 58 -2.62 1.46 -7.19
N ARG A 59 -2.33 1.15 -5.93
CA ARG A 59 -1.20 0.29 -5.56
C ARG A 59 -1.67 -1.02 -4.95
N PHE A 60 -1.11 -2.10 -5.45
CA PHE A 60 -1.31 -3.43 -4.92
C PHE A 60 -0.09 -3.88 -4.13
N GLY A 61 -0.32 -4.31 -2.90
CA GLY A 61 0.65 -5.01 -2.07
C GLY A 61 0.25 -6.47 -1.86
N ASP A 62 0.87 -7.08 -0.88
CA ASP A 62 0.56 -8.45 -0.45
C ASP A 62 -0.85 -8.57 0.16
N GLY A 63 -1.34 -7.50 0.79
CA GLY A 63 -2.68 -7.42 1.36
C GLY A 63 -3.76 -7.49 0.29
N GLU A 64 -3.68 -6.65 -0.72
CA GLU A 64 -4.66 -6.54 -1.80
C GLU A 64 -4.78 -7.85 -2.58
N ILE A 65 -3.66 -8.54 -2.87
CA ILE A 65 -3.74 -9.83 -3.57
C ILE A 65 -4.28 -10.96 -2.70
N LYS A 66 -4.12 -10.90 -1.37
CA LYS A 66 -4.80 -11.82 -0.45
C LYS A 66 -6.31 -11.62 -0.52
N LEU A 67 -6.79 -10.36 -0.49
CA LEU A 67 -8.20 -10.03 -0.68
C LEU A 67 -8.71 -10.46 -2.05
N VAL A 68 -7.97 -10.24 -3.14
CA VAL A 68 -8.27 -10.76 -4.47
C VAL A 68 -8.46 -12.29 -4.47
N ALA A 69 -7.69 -13.00 -3.63
CA ALA A 69 -7.80 -14.43 -3.42
C ALA A 69 -8.91 -14.85 -2.45
N GLY A 70 -9.70 -13.90 -1.90
CA GLY A 70 -10.76 -14.15 -0.93
C GLY A 70 -10.23 -14.47 0.46
N LYS A 71 -9.07 -13.93 0.84
CA LYS A 71 -8.46 -14.10 2.16
C LYS A 71 -8.46 -12.78 2.92
N ASP A 72 -8.86 -12.84 4.18
CA ASP A 72 -8.82 -11.69 5.08
C ASP A 72 -7.38 -11.24 5.34
N ILE A 73 -7.24 -9.96 5.63
CA ILE A 73 -6.02 -9.37 6.20
C ILE A 73 -6.35 -8.81 7.60
N SER A 74 -5.33 -8.48 8.38
CA SER A 74 -5.50 -8.11 9.80
C SER A 74 -6.47 -6.95 10.04
N PHE A 75 -6.58 -6.01 9.10
CA PHE A 75 -7.38 -4.79 9.22
C PHE A 75 -8.52 -4.68 8.19
N GLN A 76 -8.74 -5.70 7.34
CA GLN A 76 -9.83 -5.71 6.37
C GLN A 76 -10.26 -7.14 6.03
N THR A 77 -11.56 -7.41 6.13
CA THR A 77 -12.16 -8.67 5.67
C THR A 77 -12.35 -8.70 4.15
N ALA A 78 -12.26 -9.89 3.57
CA ALA A 78 -12.41 -10.11 2.13
C ALA A 78 -13.90 -10.14 1.74
N GLN A 79 -14.53 -8.97 1.72
CA GLN A 79 -15.90 -8.82 1.25
C GLN A 79 -15.98 -9.09 -0.26
N PRO A 80 -16.98 -9.80 -0.77
CA PRO A 80 -17.11 -10.14 -2.20
C PRO A 80 -17.02 -8.93 -3.12
N VAL A 81 -17.67 -7.82 -2.75
CA VAL A 81 -17.67 -6.57 -3.54
C VAL A 81 -16.27 -5.97 -3.60
N LEU A 82 -15.55 -5.89 -2.47
CA LEU A 82 -14.16 -5.42 -2.44
C LEU A 82 -13.25 -6.29 -3.31
N CYS A 83 -13.38 -7.62 -3.19
CA CYS A 83 -12.60 -8.57 -3.99
C CYS A 83 -12.85 -8.37 -5.49
N GLN A 84 -14.09 -8.12 -5.87
CA GLN A 84 -14.46 -7.86 -7.28
C GLN A 84 -13.87 -6.52 -7.77
N LYS A 85 -14.01 -5.44 -6.99
CA LYS A 85 -13.41 -4.12 -7.30
C LYS A 85 -11.89 -4.24 -7.47
N LEU A 86 -11.19 -4.87 -6.54
CA LEU A 86 -9.73 -5.07 -6.64
C LEU A 86 -9.34 -5.85 -7.92
N ARG A 87 -10.09 -6.88 -8.31
CA ARG A 87 -9.84 -7.60 -9.57
C ARG A 87 -10.04 -6.72 -10.80
N ALA A 88 -11.08 -5.88 -10.80
CA ALA A 88 -11.35 -4.92 -11.87
C ALA A 88 -10.20 -3.89 -11.99
N VAL A 89 -9.74 -3.32 -10.89
CA VAL A 89 -8.61 -2.38 -10.86
C VAL A 89 -7.33 -3.05 -11.40
N LEU A 90 -6.98 -4.24 -10.91
CA LEU A 90 -5.76 -4.95 -11.30
C LEU A 90 -5.73 -5.28 -12.80
N GLY A 91 -6.88 -5.60 -13.37
CA GLY A 91 -7.07 -5.86 -14.80
C GLY A 91 -7.47 -4.64 -15.64
N SER A 92 -7.49 -3.43 -15.06
CA SER A 92 -7.85 -2.22 -15.79
C SER A 92 -6.82 -1.88 -16.87
N ASN A 93 -7.28 -1.38 -18.01
CA ASN A 93 -6.45 -0.83 -19.09
C ASN A 93 -6.72 0.65 -19.36
N ASP A 94 -7.32 1.35 -18.40
CA ASP A 94 -7.55 2.80 -18.53
C ASP A 94 -6.22 3.56 -18.43
N CYS A 95 -5.89 4.35 -19.43
CA CYS A 95 -4.64 5.11 -19.50
C CYS A 95 -4.55 6.23 -18.45
N ARG A 96 -5.67 6.66 -17.87
CA ARG A 96 -5.73 7.65 -16.79
C ARG A 96 -5.36 7.07 -15.44
N LEU A 97 -5.25 5.72 -15.32
CA LEU A 97 -4.90 5.00 -14.11
C LEU A 97 -3.59 4.24 -14.27
N LEU A 98 -2.60 4.57 -13.47
CA LEU A 98 -1.42 3.74 -13.29
C LEU A 98 -1.69 2.72 -12.18
N VAL A 99 -1.80 1.45 -12.53
CA VAL A 99 -1.83 0.37 -11.56
C VAL A 99 -0.40 -0.03 -11.23
N CYS A 100 -0.06 -0.01 -9.95
CA CYS A 100 1.26 -0.39 -9.45
C CYS A 100 1.20 -1.75 -8.75
N ILE A 101 2.21 -2.58 -9.00
CA ILE A 101 2.37 -3.91 -8.39
C ILE A 101 3.79 -4.09 -7.86
N PRO A 102 4.04 -5.06 -6.95
CA PRO A 102 5.38 -5.24 -6.37
C PRO A 102 6.41 -5.68 -7.41
N ASP A 103 7.59 -5.07 -7.39
CA ASP A 103 8.74 -5.51 -8.19
C ASP A 103 9.50 -6.65 -7.46
N ALA A 104 8.85 -7.81 -7.40
CA ALA A 104 9.39 -8.97 -6.70
C ALA A 104 9.34 -10.27 -7.53
N PHE A 105 8.82 -10.21 -8.77
CA PHE A 105 8.55 -11.42 -9.56
C PHE A 105 9.79 -12.09 -10.13
N ASP A 106 10.77 -11.30 -10.57
CA ASP A 106 12.01 -11.79 -11.19
C ASP A 106 13.10 -11.95 -10.17
N SER A 107 13.34 -10.96 -9.33
CA SER A 107 14.38 -10.93 -8.33
C SER A 107 13.89 -10.29 -7.03
N VAL A 108 14.42 -10.77 -5.92
CA VAL A 108 14.21 -10.17 -4.58
C VAL A 108 15.54 -9.74 -3.96
N LYS A 109 16.62 -9.65 -4.76
CA LYS A 109 17.98 -9.35 -4.26
C LYS A 109 18.14 -7.90 -3.80
N HIS A 110 17.33 -7.00 -4.32
CA HIS A 110 17.33 -5.58 -3.96
C HIS A 110 16.63 -5.30 -2.62
N PHE A 111 15.83 -6.23 -2.13
CA PHE A 111 15.21 -6.13 -0.82
C PHE A 111 16.17 -6.53 0.30
N THR A 112 15.88 -6.10 1.53
CA THR A 112 16.50 -6.64 2.73
C THR A 112 16.34 -8.16 2.80
N GLN A 113 17.17 -8.83 3.59
CA GLN A 113 17.09 -10.29 3.71
C GLN A 113 15.71 -10.77 4.19
N ASP A 114 15.07 -10.02 5.10
CA ASP A 114 13.77 -10.36 5.66
C ASP A 114 12.66 -10.13 4.64
N ASP A 115 12.64 -8.96 3.99
CA ASP A 115 11.64 -8.65 2.97
C ASP A 115 11.80 -9.57 1.74
N GLY A 116 13.03 -9.88 1.34
CA GLY A 116 13.29 -10.84 0.26
C GLY A 116 12.79 -12.24 0.59
N ARG A 117 12.95 -12.72 1.83
CA ARG A 117 12.38 -14.01 2.30
C ARG A 117 10.85 -13.95 2.31
N TYR A 118 10.29 -12.84 2.79
CA TYR A 118 8.85 -12.61 2.81
C TYR A 118 8.26 -12.71 1.41
N TRP A 119 8.81 -11.96 0.44
CA TRP A 119 8.30 -11.93 -0.94
C TRP A 119 8.44 -13.27 -1.66
N LYS A 120 9.53 -14.02 -1.44
CA LYS A 120 9.66 -15.40 -1.95
C LYS A 120 8.52 -16.29 -1.44
N LYS A 121 8.26 -16.26 -0.13
CA LYS A 121 7.16 -17.03 0.47
C LYS A 121 5.80 -16.58 -0.05
N HIS A 122 5.56 -15.27 -0.11
CA HIS A 122 4.32 -14.69 -0.60
C HIS A 122 4.05 -15.13 -2.04
N LEU A 123 5.01 -14.99 -2.92
CA LEU A 123 4.86 -15.37 -4.33
C LEU A 123 4.65 -16.88 -4.52
N SER A 124 5.25 -17.73 -3.69
CA SER A 124 4.99 -19.18 -3.77
C SER A 124 3.51 -19.53 -3.53
N LEU A 125 2.80 -18.71 -2.76
CA LEU A 125 1.39 -18.90 -2.43
C LEU A 125 0.43 -18.19 -3.42
N TYR A 126 0.81 -16.98 -3.83
CA TYR A 126 -0.13 -16.03 -4.49
C TYR A 126 0.23 -15.70 -5.95
N ARG A 127 1.38 -16.15 -6.51
CA ARG A 127 1.78 -15.85 -7.91
C ARG A 127 0.69 -16.14 -8.92
N LYS A 128 -0.06 -17.23 -8.76
CA LYS A 128 -1.16 -17.57 -9.64
C LYS A 128 -2.26 -16.51 -9.73
N TYR A 129 -2.52 -15.78 -8.65
CA TYR A 129 -3.53 -14.72 -8.63
C TYR A 129 -2.99 -13.45 -9.31
N TRP A 130 -1.73 -13.09 -9.09
CA TRP A 130 -1.08 -12.04 -9.82
C TRP A 130 -1.17 -12.27 -11.33
N TYR A 131 -0.74 -13.42 -11.81
CA TYR A 131 -0.72 -13.75 -13.25
C TYR A 131 -2.10 -13.92 -13.86
N ARG A 132 -3.09 -14.31 -13.05
CA ARG A 132 -4.47 -14.47 -13.53
C ARG A 132 -5.14 -13.12 -13.79
N PHE A 133 -4.85 -12.09 -13.00
CA PHE A 133 -5.58 -10.82 -13.02
C PHE A 133 -4.77 -9.67 -13.59
N THR A 134 -3.45 -9.81 -13.79
CA THR A 134 -2.65 -8.85 -14.54
C THR A 134 -2.77 -9.06 -16.05
N LEU A 135 -2.67 -7.97 -16.81
CA LEU A 135 -2.70 -8.00 -18.28
C LEU A 135 -1.29 -8.25 -18.81
N LYS A 136 -1.16 -9.16 -19.78
CA LYS A 136 0.15 -9.54 -20.36
C LYS A 136 0.87 -8.42 -21.11
N ASN A 137 0.10 -7.53 -21.74
CA ASN A 137 0.64 -6.47 -22.61
C ASN A 137 0.66 -5.08 -21.94
N ARG A 138 0.50 -5.05 -20.61
CA ARG A 138 0.55 -3.82 -19.83
C ARG A 138 1.87 -3.72 -19.09
N THR A 139 2.43 -2.50 -19.04
CA THR A 139 3.49 -2.14 -18.10
C THR A 139 2.85 -1.54 -16.85
N TYR A 140 3.18 -2.07 -15.69
CA TYR A 140 2.70 -1.65 -14.38
C TYR A 140 3.70 -0.70 -13.73
N GLY A 141 3.22 0.19 -12.87
CA GLY A 141 4.09 0.92 -11.97
C GLY A 141 4.61 0.03 -10.84
N ASN A 142 5.62 0.51 -10.14
CA ASN A 142 6.15 -0.15 -8.95
C ASN A 142 5.37 0.28 -7.70
N SER A 143 4.79 -0.65 -6.96
CA SER A 143 4.04 -0.32 -5.75
C SER A 143 4.91 0.08 -4.56
N PHE A 144 6.25 -0.11 -4.66
CA PHE A 144 7.19 0.31 -3.63
C PHE A 144 7.55 1.80 -3.69
N ILE A 145 6.96 2.61 -4.58
CA ILE A 145 7.21 4.06 -4.63
C ILE A 145 6.98 4.77 -3.30
N SER A 146 6.10 4.27 -2.44
CA SER A 146 5.86 4.81 -1.10
C SER A 146 6.56 4.03 0.02
N ARG A 147 7.48 3.11 -0.34
CA ARG A 147 8.25 2.28 0.57
C ARG A 147 9.71 2.21 0.16
N VAL A 148 10.29 3.37 -0.13
CA VAL A 148 11.60 3.50 -0.76
C VAL A 148 12.78 3.35 0.20
N TYR A 149 12.52 3.20 1.49
CA TYR A 149 13.57 3.20 2.52
C TYR A 149 13.70 1.87 3.26
N MET A 150 12.66 1.43 3.98
CA MET A 150 12.79 0.33 4.94
C MET A 150 13.03 -1.04 4.27
N CYS A 151 12.37 -1.29 3.14
CA CYS A 151 12.38 -2.60 2.49
C CYS A 151 13.63 -2.90 1.65
N PHE A 152 14.45 -1.88 1.30
CA PHE A 152 15.57 -2.00 0.37
C PHE A 152 16.93 -2.08 1.06
N ASN A 153 17.89 -2.79 0.43
CA ASN A 153 19.29 -2.81 0.87
C ASN A 153 19.97 -1.47 0.65
N GLU A 154 19.75 -0.85 -0.55
CA GLU A 154 20.27 0.47 -0.92
C GLU A 154 19.34 1.54 -0.36
N LYS A 155 19.82 2.32 0.61
CA LYS A 155 19.07 3.38 1.31
C LYS A 155 19.52 4.79 0.94
N ASP A 156 20.65 4.91 0.30
CA ASP A 156 21.28 6.15 -0.12
C ASP A 156 20.42 6.97 -1.11
N LYS A 157 19.60 6.29 -1.91
CA LYS A 157 18.67 6.92 -2.85
C LYS A 157 17.33 7.36 -2.25
N ALA A 158 17.10 7.09 -0.96
CA ALA A 158 15.80 7.38 -0.36
C ALA A 158 15.45 8.87 -0.40
N GLN A 159 16.43 9.76 -0.14
CA GLN A 159 16.23 11.20 -0.24
C GLN A 159 15.78 11.62 -1.64
N GLU A 160 16.46 11.14 -2.69
CA GLU A 160 16.11 11.45 -4.09
C GLU A 160 14.69 11.01 -4.43
N TYR A 161 14.29 9.83 -3.94
CA TYR A 161 12.92 9.33 -4.15
C TYR A 161 11.87 10.17 -3.41
N PHE A 162 12.13 10.57 -2.15
CA PHE A 162 11.20 11.43 -1.42
C PHE A 162 11.09 12.82 -2.06
N ASP A 163 12.20 13.40 -2.52
CA ASP A 163 12.20 14.68 -3.20
C ASP A 163 11.44 14.60 -4.54
N ALA A 164 11.61 13.52 -5.28
CA ALA A 164 10.84 13.27 -6.49
C ALA A 164 9.34 13.06 -6.21
N LEU A 165 8.99 12.31 -5.17
CA LEU A 165 7.59 12.09 -4.76
C LEU A 165 6.91 13.40 -4.38
N LYS A 166 7.60 14.29 -3.64
CA LYS A 166 7.09 15.62 -3.27
C LYS A 166 6.67 16.44 -4.49
N GLN A 167 7.23 16.20 -5.69
CA GLN A 167 6.82 16.90 -6.92
C GLN A 167 5.40 16.51 -7.39
N ILE A 168 4.85 15.38 -6.93
CA ILE A 168 3.48 14.97 -7.29
C ILE A 168 2.44 15.96 -6.79
N TRP A 169 2.68 16.55 -5.62
CA TRP A 169 1.77 17.50 -4.95
C TRP A 169 2.34 18.91 -4.80
N ASN A 170 3.47 19.19 -5.41
CA ASN A 170 4.08 20.51 -5.34
C ASN A 170 3.13 21.60 -5.86
N GLY A 171 2.80 22.58 -5.00
CA GLY A 171 1.88 23.67 -5.29
C GLY A 171 0.42 23.28 -5.52
N ALA A 172 0.04 22.03 -5.24
CA ALA A 172 -1.34 21.56 -5.37
C ALA A 172 -2.16 21.82 -4.10
N ASP A 173 -3.47 21.94 -4.25
CA ASP A 173 -4.41 21.77 -3.14
C ASP A 173 -4.58 20.28 -2.91
N VAL A 174 -4.18 19.80 -1.75
CA VAL A 174 -4.15 18.38 -1.39
C VAL A 174 -5.30 18.07 -0.44
N VAL A 175 -6.00 16.98 -0.72
CA VAL A 175 -6.94 16.38 0.24
C VAL A 175 -6.44 14.98 0.60
N LEU A 176 -6.03 14.80 1.84
CA LEU A 176 -5.62 13.52 2.40
C LEU A 176 -6.87 12.74 2.84
N VAL A 177 -7.07 11.56 2.28
CA VAL A 177 -8.12 10.62 2.71
C VAL A 177 -7.41 9.49 3.46
N GLU A 178 -7.54 9.48 4.78
CA GLU A 178 -6.72 8.65 5.65
C GLU A 178 -7.48 8.06 6.83
N GLY A 179 -6.95 7.02 7.44
CA GLY A 179 -7.46 6.54 8.73
C GLY A 179 -7.25 7.57 9.83
N GLU A 180 -8.22 7.73 10.73
CA GLU A 180 -8.24 8.76 11.80
C GLU A 180 -6.96 8.85 12.65
N LYS A 181 -6.18 7.76 12.71
CA LYS A 181 -4.91 7.68 13.45
C LYS A 181 -3.67 7.63 12.55
N SER A 182 -3.83 7.76 11.23
CA SER A 182 -2.70 7.73 10.29
C SER A 182 -1.89 9.02 10.34
N ARG A 183 -2.54 10.17 10.35
CA ARG A 183 -1.95 11.50 10.58
C ARG A 183 -0.78 11.81 9.65
N LEU A 184 -0.99 11.61 8.34
CA LEU A 184 0.04 11.81 7.32
C LEU A 184 0.60 13.23 7.36
N GLY A 185 1.92 13.34 7.36
CA GLY A 185 2.64 14.62 7.37
C GLY A 185 2.61 15.37 8.70
N VAL A 186 1.90 14.88 9.71
CA VAL A 186 1.92 15.53 11.03
C VAL A 186 3.29 15.36 11.67
N GLY A 187 3.92 16.48 12.07
CA GLY A 187 5.23 16.48 12.70
C GLY A 187 6.42 16.31 11.76
N ASN A 188 6.21 16.39 10.44
CA ASN A 188 7.28 16.39 9.43
C ASN A 188 6.91 17.28 8.23
N ASP A 189 7.86 17.50 7.31
CA ASP A 189 7.75 18.40 6.16
C ASP A 189 7.28 17.73 4.86
N LEU A 190 6.67 16.53 4.94
CA LEU A 190 6.29 15.74 3.75
C LEU A 190 5.38 16.50 2.79
N PHE A 191 4.45 17.30 3.32
CA PHE A 191 3.46 18.06 2.54
C PHE A 191 3.66 19.57 2.57
N ASP A 192 4.79 20.07 3.07
CA ASP A 192 5.04 21.53 3.20
C ASP A 192 5.07 22.26 1.85
N ASN A 193 5.38 21.56 0.77
CA ASN A 193 5.36 22.11 -0.58
C ASN A 193 3.99 22.06 -1.28
N ALA A 194 2.94 21.55 -0.62
CA ALA A 194 1.57 21.69 -1.08
C ALA A 194 1.06 23.14 -0.86
N ARG A 195 0.14 23.62 -1.70
CA ARG A 195 -0.47 24.93 -1.53
C ARG A 195 -1.42 24.95 -0.32
N SER A 196 -2.18 23.90 -0.15
CA SER A 196 -3.04 23.67 1.00
C SER A 196 -3.18 22.17 1.29
N VAL A 197 -3.46 21.84 2.55
CA VAL A 197 -3.71 20.46 2.98
C VAL A 197 -5.03 20.41 3.72
N TRP A 198 -5.95 19.56 3.26
CA TRP A 198 -7.22 19.24 3.91
C TRP A 198 -7.30 17.74 4.16
N ARG A 199 -8.20 17.32 5.08
CA ARG A 199 -8.28 15.92 5.48
C ARG A 199 -9.73 15.42 5.52
N ILE A 200 -9.94 14.23 4.99
CA ILE A 200 -11.13 13.41 5.20
C ILE A 200 -10.68 12.19 6.00
N LEU A 201 -11.19 12.04 7.20
CA LEU A 201 -10.85 10.94 8.09
C LEU A 201 -11.88 9.83 7.99
N GLY A 202 -11.40 8.60 7.96
CA GLY A 202 -12.22 7.40 7.99
C GLY A 202 -11.72 6.37 9.01
N PRO A 203 -12.38 5.20 9.11
CA PRO A 203 -11.99 4.17 10.06
C PRO A 203 -10.57 3.67 9.80
N SER A 204 -9.81 3.48 10.88
CA SER A 204 -8.45 2.92 10.79
C SER A 204 -8.43 1.44 10.41
N ALA A 205 -9.54 0.70 10.64
CA ALA A 205 -9.70 -0.68 10.24
C ALA A 205 -11.08 -0.88 9.61
N GLN A 206 -11.24 -1.93 8.78
CA GLN A 206 -12.49 -2.26 8.08
C GLN A 206 -13.04 -1.08 7.25
N ALA A 207 -12.16 -0.21 6.74
CA ALA A 207 -12.52 1.03 6.09
C ALA A 207 -13.47 0.85 4.88
N PHE A 208 -13.45 -0.32 4.25
CA PHE A 208 -14.37 -0.63 3.16
C PHE A 208 -15.85 -0.69 3.59
N SER A 209 -16.15 -0.87 4.88
CA SER A 209 -17.53 -0.77 5.38
C SER A 209 -18.13 0.64 5.20
N GLN A 210 -17.28 1.66 5.13
CA GLN A 210 -17.64 3.06 4.94
C GLN A 210 -17.29 3.59 3.54
N TYR A 211 -17.01 2.69 2.59
CA TYR A 211 -16.51 3.04 1.26
C TYR A 211 -17.38 4.06 0.53
N GLU A 212 -18.69 3.83 0.47
CA GLU A 212 -19.63 4.72 -0.25
C GLU A 212 -19.73 6.10 0.43
N ASN A 213 -19.70 6.14 1.76
CA ASN A 213 -19.70 7.41 2.50
C ASN A 213 -18.42 8.21 2.24
N LEU A 214 -17.26 7.55 2.27
CA LEU A 214 -15.97 8.17 1.94
C LEU A 214 -15.93 8.67 0.50
N LEU A 215 -16.41 7.87 -0.45
CA LEU A 215 -16.49 8.24 -1.86
C LEU A 215 -17.41 9.45 -2.08
N ASN A 216 -18.53 9.50 -1.37
CA ASN A 216 -19.47 10.64 -1.43
C ASN A 216 -18.85 11.92 -0.85
N GLU A 217 -18.06 11.84 0.24
CA GLU A 217 -17.34 13.02 0.75
C GLU A 217 -16.30 13.51 -0.25
N VAL A 218 -15.54 12.61 -0.87
CA VAL A 218 -14.57 12.97 -1.92
C VAL A 218 -15.26 13.62 -3.12
N LYS A 219 -16.44 13.17 -3.51
CA LYS A 219 -17.20 13.73 -4.65
C LYS A 219 -17.77 15.13 -4.40
N LYS A 220 -17.72 15.64 -3.18
CA LYS A 220 -18.08 17.04 -2.87
C LYS A 220 -16.93 18.01 -3.11
N LEU A 221 -15.71 17.51 -3.29
CA LEU A 221 -14.52 18.34 -3.47
C LEU A 221 -14.47 18.97 -4.86
N GLU A 222 -13.70 20.05 -4.97
CA GLU A 222 -13.33 20.62 -6.26
C GLU A 222 -12.46 19.61 -7.04
N LYS A 223 -12.74 19.44 -8.34
CA LYS A 223 -12.03 18.46 -9.18
C LYS A 223 -10.57 18.84 -9.45
N SER A 224 -10.18 20.06 -9.18
CA SER A 224 -8.80 20.54 -9.24
C SER A 224 -7.93 20.04 -8.08
N ALA A 225 -8.56 19.61 -6.97
CA ALA A 225 -7.84 19.08 -5.82
C ALA A 225 -7.16 17.75 -6.15
N LEU A 226 -5.96 17.58 -5.64
CA LEU A 226 -5.26 16.31 -5.67
C LEU A 226 -5.65 15.49 -4.45
N ILE A 227 -6.25 14.33 -4.68
CA ILE A 227 -6.64 13.40 -3.62
C ILE A 227 -5.49 12.44 -3.36
N ILE A 228 -4.94 12.43 -2.14
CA ILE A 228 -3.93 11.47 -1.70
C ILE A 228 -4.57 10.50 -0.72
N LEU A 229 -4.43 9.22 -0.99
CA LEU A 229 -5.11 8.16 -0.27
C LEU A 229 -4.13 7.33 0.57
N ALA A 230 -4.48 7.10 1.83
CA ALA A 230 -3.75 6.23 2.75
C ALA A 230 -4.72 5.47 3.66
N MET A 231 -5.51 4.57 3.06
CA MET A 231 -6.61 3.87 3.75
C MET A 231 -6.71 2.40 3.33
N GLY A 232 -5.56 1.71 3.31
CA GLY A 232 -5.47 0.30 2.92
C GLY A 232 -6.18 0.01 1.59
N PRO A 233 -6.97 -1.07 1.47
CA PRO A 233 -7.59 -1.47 0.19
C PRO A 233 -8.59 -0.44 -0.39
N VAL A 234 -9.14 0.44 0.43
CA VAL A 234 -9.96 1.58 -0.03
C VAL A 234 -9.12 2.49 -0.92
N ALA A 235 -7.87 2.77 -0.51
CA ALA A 235 -6.94 3.59 -1.29
C ALA A 235 -6.60 2.96 -2.65
N THR A 236 -6.67 1.63 -2.77
CA THR A 236 -6.43 0.92 -4.04
C THR A 236 -7.61 1.01 -5.00
N VAL A 237 -8.86 0.95 -4.50
CA VAL A 237 -10.06 0.92 -5.39
C VAL A 237 -10.60 2.30 -5.71
N MET A 238 -10.50 3.26 -4.81
CA MET A 238 -11.09 4.60 -4.96
C MET A 238 -10.55 5.39 -6.17
N PRO A 239 -9.24 5.37 -6.50
CA PRO A 239 -8.75 6.06 -7.69
C PRO A 239 -9.43 5.61 -8.98
N TYR A 240 -9.73 4.31 -9.10
CA TYR A 240 -10.42 3.75 -10.26
C TYR A 240 -11.87 4.22 -10.35
N ASP A 241 -12.60 4.19 -9.24
CA ASP A 241 -14.01 4.60 -9.21
C ASP A 241 -14.18 6.11 -9.45
N LEU A 242 -13.17 6.92 -9.13
CA LEU A 242 -13.16 8.37 -9.34
C LEU A 242 -12.80 8.81 -10.78
N LEU A 243 -12.28 7.91 -11.63
CA LEU A 243 -11.87 8.26 -13.00
C LEU A 243 -13.02 8.81 -13.84
N GLY A 244 -14.21 8.21 -13.71
CA GLY A 244 -15.40 8.61 -14.44
C GLY A 244 -15.88 10.01 -14.06
N ASP A 245 -15.63 10.43 -12.85
CA ASP A 245 -16.02 11.72 -12.30
C ASP A 245 -14.98 12.83 -12.55
N GLY A 246 -13.80 12.46 -13.11
CA GLY A 246 -12.75 13.40 -13.47
C GLY A 246 -11.84 13.85 -12.32
N TYR A 247 -11.81 13.12 -11.21
CA TYR A 247 -10.88 13.37 -10.12
C TYR A 247 -9.53 12.72 -10.39
N ARG A 248 -8.47 13.33 -9.84
CA ARG A 248 -7.14 12.74 -9.76
C ARG A 248 -6.89 12.25 -8.33
N ALA A 249 -6.68 10.96 -8.17
CA ALA A 249 -6.45 10.33 -6.87
C ALA A 249 -5.20 9.44 -6.91
N VAL A 250 -4.35 9.56 -5.89
CA VAL A 250 -3.06 8.88 -5.82
C VAL A 250 -2.96 8.10 -4.51
N ASP A 251 -2.94 6.78 -4.59
CA ASP A 251 -2.65 5.92 -3.44
C ASP A 251 -1.15 5.99 -3.11
N LEU A 252 -0.83 6.52 -1.93
CA LEU A 252 0.53 6.57 -1.40
C LEU A 252 0.71 5.73 -0.11
N GLY A 253 -0.38 5.20 0.45
CA GLY A 253 -0.35 4.27 1.59
C GLY A 253 0.57 4.73 2.73
N ASN A 254 1.63 4.00 2.96
CA ASN A 254 2.52 4.18 4.11
C ASN A 254 3.65 5.20 3.87
N ILE A 255 3.51 6.13 2.94
CA ILE A 255 4.59 7.08 2.58
C ILE A 255 5.10 7.87 3.79
N ASP A 256 4.20 8.33 4.65
CA ASP A 256 4.56 9.11 5.83
C ASP A 256 5.34 8.26 6.86
N THR A 257 4.92 7.02 7.07
CA THR A 257 5.65 6.08 7.94
C THR A 257 7.08 5.82 7.44
N GLU A 258 7.24 5.62 6.13
CA GLU A 258 8.56 5.43 5.51
C GLU A 258 9.41 6.70 5.60
N TYR A 259 8.78 7.87 5.44
CA TYR A 259 9.45 9.16 5.55
C TYR A 259 9.92 9.44 6.98
N GLU A 260 9.10 9.17 7.98
CA GLU A 260 9.47 9.27 9.40
C GLU A 260 10.64 8.34 9.76
N TRP A 261 10.61 7.10 9.28
CA TRP A 261 11.72 6.17 9.49
C TRP A 261 13.02 6.64 8.82
N PHE A 262 12.90 7.22 7.63
CA PHE A 262 14.03 7.81 6.93
C PHE A 262 14.62 9.01 7.69
N LEU A 263 13.80 10.00 8.06
CA LEU A 263 14.24 11.20 8.79
C LEU A 263 14.94 10.87 10.11
N ARG A 264 14.47 9.82 10.80
CA ARG A 264 15.02 9.38 12.08
C ARG A 264 16.16 8.38 11.93
N GLY A 265 16.52 7.97 10.73
CA GLY A 265 17.57 6.99 10.46
C GLY A 265 17.27 5.61 11.03
N PHE A 266 16.00 5.22 11.17
CA PHE A 266 15.63 3.93 11.71
C PHE A 266 16.02 2.79 10.77
N THR A 267 16.58 1.74 11.33
CA THR A 267 16.99 0.53 10.58
C THR A 267 16.01 -0.63 10.74
N LYS A 268 15.00 -0.46 11.59
CA LYS A 268 13.94 -1.45 11.85
C LYS A 268 12.59 -0.74 11.91
N LYS A 269 11.53 -1.47 11.56
CA LYS A 269 10.14 -0.99 11.69
C LYS A 269 9.86 -0.69 13.15
N THR A 270 9.71 0.59 13.46
CA THR A 270 9.60 1.12 14.82
C THR A 270 8.28 1.89 14.93
N PRO A 271 7.55 1.80 16.07
CA PRO A 271 6.39 2.65 16.30
C PRO A 271 6.77 4.13 16.16
N ILE A 272 5.84 4.92 15.64
CA ILE A 272 5.98 6.37 15.52
C ILE A 272 4.99 6.99 16.50
N GLU A 273 5.49 7.91 17.31
CA GLU A 273 4.68 8.60 18.32
C GLU A 273 3.46 9.27 17.66
N ASN A 274 2.31 9.11 18.28
CA ASN A 274 1.03 9.67 17.84
C ASN A 274 0.54 9.20 16.45
N LYS A 275 1.15 8.18 15.83
CA LYS A 275 0.72 7.63 14.54
C LYS A 275 0.47 6.13 14.60
N MET A 276 -0.59 5.69 13.93
CA MET A 276 -0.85 4.26 13.80
C MET A 276 0.03 3.66 12.71
N VAL A 277 0.92 2.76 13.12
CA VAL A 277 1.80 1.99 12.22
C VAL A 277 1.48 0.51 12.36
N TYR A 278 0.72 -0.06 11.43
CA TYR A 278 0.31 -1.47 11.48
C TYR A 278 1.49 -2.45 11.58
N GLU A 279 2.62 -2.11 10.98
CA GLU A 279 3.81 -2.94 10.95
C GLU A 279 4.67 -2.85 12.21
N ALA A 280 4.31 -1.93 13.12
CA ALA A 280 5.05 -1.67 14.35
C ALA A 280 4.08 -1.27 15.47
N GLY A 281 3.40 -2.25 16.07
CA GLY A 281 2.51 -2.05 17.22
C GLY A 281 1.06 -1.69 16.88
N ALA A 282 0.68 -1.62 15.60
CA ALA A 282 -0.71 -1.46 15.14
C ALA A 282 -1.50 -0.31 15.83
N GLY A 283 -0.82 0.75 16.25
CA GLY A 283 -1.44 1.91 16.90
C GLY A 283 -1.76 1.71 18.38
N GLU A 284 -1.17 0.73 19.04
CA GLU A 284 -1.25 0.60 20.49
C GLU A 284 -0.76 1.89 21.17
N GLY A 285 -1.58 2.47 22.06
CA GLY A 285 -1.27 3.71 22.76
C GLY A 285 -1.47 5.00 21.96
N VAL A 286 -1.93 4.95 20.70
CA VAL A 286 -2.24 6.16 19.91
C VAL A 286 -3.55 6.76 20.41
N GLY A 287 -3.45 7.85 21.18
CA GLY A 287 -4.57 8.64 21.70
C GLY A 287 -5.06 9.73 20.75
N GLU A 288 -5.86 10.64 21.28
CA GLU A 288 -6.24 11.88 20.59
C GLU A 288 -5.01 12.75 20.35
N LEU A 289 -5.05 13.56 19.29
CA LEU A 289 -4.00 14.51 18.96
C LEU A 289 -4.49 15.93 19.21
N ASP A 290 -3.85 16.61 20.16
CA ASP A 290 -4.09 18.02 20.42
C ASP A 290 -3.09 18.86 19.58
N ASP A 291 -3.47 19.07 18.31
CA ASP A 291 -2.72 19.85 17.32
C ASP A 291 -3.72 20.71 16.53
N GLU A 292 -3.69 22.03 16.78
CA GLU A 292 -4.65 22.98 16.20
C GLU A 292 -4.56 23.00 14.67
N VAL A 293 -3.38 22.88 14.08
CA VAL A 293 -3.20 22.87 12.63
C VAL A 293 -3.85 21.62 12.03
N TYR A 294 -3.55 20.45 12.59
CA TYR A 294 -4.17 19.20 12.17
C TYR A 294 -5.70 19.24 12.27
N GLN A 295 -6.23 19.73 13.40
CA GLN A 295 -7.68 19.82 13.61
C GLN A 295 -8.35 20.77 12.62
N SER A 296 -7.70 21.91 12.30
CA SER A 296 -8.23 22.89 11.33
C SER A 296 -8.26 22.35 9.87
N GLN A 297 -7.43 21.37 9.55
CA GLN A 297 -7.38 20.73 8.23
C GLN A 297 -8.52 19.72 8.00
N ILE A 298 -9.19 19.25 9.06
CA ILE A 298 -10.23 18.21 8.95
C ILE A 298 -11.53 18.81 8.44
N ILE A 299 -11.91 18.43 7.21
CA ILE A 299 -13.15 18.88 6.56
C ILE A 299 -14.29 17.87 6.67
N ALA A 300 -13.97 16.59 6.88
CA ALA A 300 -14.98 15.56 7.12
C ALA A 300 -14.42 14.41 7.97
N LYS A 301 -15.30 13.79 8.77
CA LYS A 301 -15.03 12.54 9.49
C LYS A 301 -16.14 11.55 9.14
N VAL A 302 -15.74 10.42 8.56
CA VAL A 302 -16.63 9.30 8.25
C VAL A 302 -16.39 8.25 9.31
N THR A 303 -17.25 8.21 10.32
CA THR A 303 -17.18 7.25 11.42
C THR A 303 -17.85 5.93 11.04
N GLY A 304 -17.35 4.82 11.61
CA GLY A 304 -17.93 3.48 11.44
C GLY A 304 -19.16 3.24 12.31
#